data_d28485ce87866cb0c6b03deb590195c5
#
_entry.id   d28485ce87866cb0c6b03deb590195c5
#
_cell.length_a   1.000
_cell.length_b   1.000
_cell.length_c   1.000
_cell.angle_alpha   90.00
_cell.angle_beta   90.00
_cell.angle_gamma   90.00
#
_symmetry.space_group_name_H-M   'P 1'
#
loop_
_entity.id
_entity.type
_entity.pdbx_description
1 polymer ?
#
loop_
_entity_poly.entity_id
_entity_poly.type
_entity_poly.pdbx_seq_one_letter_code
_entity_poly.pdbx_strand_id
1 'polypeptide(L)'
;GGTWVSNVGLHTGKSPLVQLAPEHPICRGWTEYELFDEYYLHPTIGDEATPVLEVTANGEPVIVGWAYERPMSEGFAGGRAFGTTLGHFYKNFQREPFRRMVVNAILWTAGRDVPAGGADVALSEADLALPPKPAEAN
;
A
#
# COMPACT_ATOMS: atom_id res chain seq x y z
N GLY A 1 7.77 11.55 4.45
CA GLY A 1 7.32 10.20 4.31
C GLY A 1 8.36 9.15 4.66
N GLY A 2 8.69 8.31 3.72
CA GLY A 2 9.65 7.23 3.92
C GLY A 2 10.64 7.15 2.78
N THR A 3 11.75 6.46 3.03
CA THR A 3 12.76 6.18 2.03
C THR A 3 13.35 4.78 2.23
N TRP A 4 13.87 4.21 1.16
CA TRP A 4 14.61 2.96 1.17
C TRP A 4 15.94 3.19 0.44
N VAL A 5 17.03 2.69 1.02
CA VAL A 5 18.37 2.81 0.45
C VAL A 5 18.90 1.43 0.06
N SER A 6 19.86 1.39 -0.84
CA SER A 6 20.51 0.14 -1.25
C SER A 6 21.17 -0.59 -0.08
N ASN A 7 21.28 -1.91 -0.18
CA ASN A 7 21.90 -2.82 0.79
C ASN A 7 21.11 -3.09 2.07
N VAL A 8 19.86 -2.70 2.17
CA VAL A 8 18.99 -3.07 3.30
C VAL A 8 18.26 -4.40 3.08
N GLY A 9 18.27 -4.92 1.86
CA GLY A 9 17.75 -6.25 1.52
C GLY A 9 16.31 -6.25 1.02
N LEU A 10 15.94 -7.39 0.45
CA LEU A 10 14.61 -7.70 -0.09
C LEU A 10 14.18 -9.07 0.43
N HIS A 11 12.89 -9.26 0.61
CA HIS A 11 12.29 -10.55 0.90
C HIS A 11 11.08 -10.76 0.01
N THR A 12 11.06 -11.83 -0.78
CA THR A 12 9.89 -12.22 -1.57
C THR A 12 9.20 -13.39 -0.90
N GLY A 13 7.94 -13.21 -0.54
CA GLY A 13 7.22 -14.26 0.19
C GLY A 13 5.77 -13.90 0.49
N LYS A 14 5.14 -14.77 1.27
CA LYS A 14 3.79 -14.57 1.79
C LYS A 14 3.86 -14.05 3.21
N SER A 15 3.03 -13.06 3.51
CA SER A 15 2.84 -12.54 4.85
C SER A 15 1.41 -12.01 5.02
N PRO A 16 0.82 -12.08 6.22
CA PRO A 16 -0.33 -11.26 6.54
C PRO A 16 -0.01 -9.79 6.31
N LEU A 17 -0.87 -9.08 5.56
CA LEU A 17 -0.88 -7.64 5.49
C LEU A 17 -1.74 -7.11 6.62
N VAL A 18 -1.10 -6.49 7.60
CA VAL A 18 -1.71 -6.04 8.86
C VAL A 18 -2.00 -4.54 8.79
N GLN A 19 -3.15 -4.14 9.33
CA GLN A 19 -3.53 -2.74 9.49
C GLN A 19 -3.03 -2.21 10.84
N LEU A 20 -2.02 -1.35 10.85
CA LEU A 20 -1.53 -0.69 12.08
C LEU A 20 -2.41 0.48 12.52
N ALA A 21 -3.17 1.06 11.59
CA ALA A 21 -4.09 2.16 11.83
C ALA A 21 -5.50 1.83 11.26
N PRO A 22 -6.25 0.89 11.85
CA PRO A 22 -7.51 0.40 11.29
C PRO A 22 -8.58 1.50 11.13
N GLU A 23 -8.53 2.55 11.94
CA GLU A 23 -9.44 3.70 11.84
C GLU A 23 -9.08 4.67 10.70
N HIS A 24 -7.87 4.53 10.13
CA HIS A 24 -7.44 5.39 9.04
C HIS A 24 -8.28 5.13 7.78
N PRO A 25 -8.70 6.16 7.03
CA PRO A 25 -9.54 5.98 5.84
C PRO A 25 -9.00 4.97 4.82
N ILE A 26 -7.69 4.83 4.69
CA ILE A 26 -7.04 3.86 3.79
C ILE A 26 -7.39 2.42 4.16
N CYS A 27 -7.66 2.14 5.44
CA CYS A 27 -7.97 0.81 5.97
C CYS A 27 -9.46 0.43 5.85
N ARG A 28 -10.33 1.31 5.37
CA ARG A 28 -11.78 1.07 5.33
C ARG A 28 -12.17 0.00 4.32
N GLY A 29 -13.11 -0.87 4.73
CA GLY A 29 -13.77 -1.83 3.85
C GLY A 29 -12.96 -3.03 3.41
N TRP A 30 -11.84 -3.29 4.07
CA TRP A 30 -11.05 -4.50 3.91
C TRP A 30 -10.43 -4.90 5.26
N THR A 31 -10.08 -6.16 5.39
CA THR A 31 -9.45 -6.72 6.59
C THR A 31 -8.12 -7.35 6.23
N GLU A 32 -7.35 -7.70 7.23
CA GLU A 32 -6.08 -8.41 7.06
C GLU A 32 -6.23 -9.65 6.18
N TYR A 33 -5.26 -9.87 5.30
CA TYR A 33 -5.23 -11.03 4.42
C TYR A 33 -3.79 -11.39 4.05
N GLU A 34 -3.57 -12.63 3.65
CA GLU A 34 -2.26 -13.10 3.20
C GLU A 34 -1.94 -12.51 1.82
N LEU A 35 -0.83 -11.76 1.74
CA LEU A 35 -0.31 -11.17 0.52
C LEU A 35 1.03 -11.83 0.15
N PHE A 36 1.21 -12.19 -1.13
CA PHE A 36 2.50 -12.56 -1.68
C PHE A 36 3.06 -11.38 -2.45
N ASP A 37 4.16 -10.81 -1.97
CA ASP A 37 4.81 -9.68 -2.63
C ASP A 37 6.32 -9.70 -2.42
N GLU A 38 7.02 -8.71 -2.95
CA GLU A 38 8.40 -8.38 -2.64
C GLU A 38 8.42 -7.26 -1.59
N TYR A 39 9.03 -7.53 -0.46
CA TYR A 39 9.10 -6.61 0.67
C TYR A 39 10.48 -5.99 0.79
N TYR A 40 10.56 -4.68 0.85
CA TYR A 40 11.79 -3.94 1.08
C TYR A 40 12.07 -3.89 2.58
N LEU A 41 13.18 -4.52 3.00
CA LEU A 41 13.54 -4.59 4.40
C LEU A 41 14.06 -3.25 4.91
N HIS A 42 13.77 -2.95 6.17
CA HIS A 42 14.28 -1.77 6.89
C HIS A 42 14.06 -0.42 6.15
N PRO A 43 12.86 -0.11 5.63
CA PRO A 43 12.60 1.23 5.14
C PRO A 43 12.73 2.23 6.29
N THR A 44 13.31 3.38 6.03
CA THR A 44 13.32 4.48 6.99
C THR A 44 12.03 5.27 6.82
N ILE A 45 11.21 5.29 7.85
CA ILE A 45 9.96 6.07 7.90
C ILE A 45 10.23 7.32 8.73
N GLY A 46 9.90 8.49 8.19
CA GLY A 46 10.09 9.75 8.90
C GLY A 46 9.17 9.86 10.12
N ASP A 47 9.65 10.49 11.17
CA ASP A 47 8.97 10.59 12.47
C ASP A 47 7.56 11.22 12.39
N GLU A 48 7.32 12.07 11.40
CA GLU A 48 6.02 12.71 11.16
C GLU A 48 5.05 11.86 10.33
N ALA A 49 5.50 10.72 9.79
CA ALA A 49 4.65 9.82 9.02
C ALA A 49 3.98 8.80 9.94
N THR A 50 2.73 8.50 9.67
CA THR A 50 1.96 7.48 10.39
C THR A 50 2.11 6.13 9.68
N PRO A 51 2.71 5.11 10.31
CA PRO A 51 2.66 3.74 9.79
C PRO A 51 1.20 3.26 9.70
N VAL A 52 0.84 2.74 8.54
CA VAL A 52 -0.54 2.27 8.26
C VAL A 52 -0.59 0.78 8.01
N LEU A 53 0.43 0.23 7.34
CA LEU A 53 0.48 -1.16 6.91
C LEU A 53 1.81 -1.82 7.30
N GLU A 54 1.71 -3.06 7.76
CA GLU A 54 2.86 -3.88 8.17
C GLU A 54 2.74 -5.29 7.59
N VAL A 55 3.88 -5.91 7.39
CA VAL A 55 4.04 -7.34 7.11
C VAL A 55 5.11 -7.93 8.01
N THR A 56 5.18 -9.26 8.08
CA THR A 56 6.35 -9.96 8.66
C THR A 56 7.23 -10.45 7.52
N ALA A 57 8.46 -9.98 7.47
CA ALA A 57 9.45 -10.41 6.49
C ALA A 57 10.75 -10.83 7.20
N ASN A 58 11.29 -11.98 6.85
CA ASN A 58 12.45 -12.59 7.55
C ASN A 58 12.28 -12.73 9.06
N GLY A 59 11.04 -12.90 9.54
CA GLY A 59 10.72 -13.04 10.97
C GLY A 59 10.63 -11.73 11.73
N GLU A 60 10.73 -10.59 11.06
CA GLU A 60 10.64 -9.25 11.66
C GLU A 60 9.48 -8.44 11.09
N PRO A 61 8.85 -7.55 11.88
CA PRO A 61 7.85 -6.62 11.37
C PRO A 61 8.49 -5.59 10.45
N VAL A 62 7.84 -5.32 9.32
CA VAL A 62 8.29 -4.37 8.30
C VAL A 62 7.13 -3.46 7.90
N ILE A 63 7.32 -2.16 8.04
CA ILE A 63 6.35 -1.16 7.56
C ILE A 63 6.38 -1.15 6.02
N VAL A 64 5.24 -1.41 5.41
CA VAL A 64 5.08 -1.45 3.94
C VAL A 64 4.12 -0.39 3.42
N GLY A 65 3.51 0.39 4.32
CA GLY A 65 2.66 1.52 3.95
C GLY A 65 2.58 2.56 5.06
N TRP A 66 2.64 3.82 4.68
CA TRP A 66 2.59 4.96 5.61
C TRP A 66 1.83 6.14 5.02
N ALA A 67 1.16 6.89 5.88
CA ALA A 67 0.48 8.13 5.56
C ALA A 67 1.27 9.32 6.10
N TYR A 68 1.18 10.46 5.43
CA TYR A 68 1.75 11.72 5.88
C TYR A 68 0.80 12.86 5.58
N GLU A 69 0.49 13.64 6.60
CA GLU A 69 -0.26 14.89 6.45
C GLU A 69 0.66 16.08 6.70
N ARG A 70 0.92 16.82 5.63
CA ARG A 70 1.68 18.06 5.73
C ARG A 70 0.76 19.19 6.23
N PRO A 71 1.07 19.83 7.37
CA PRO A 71 0.29 20.94 7.85
C PRO A 71 0.36 22.15 6.91
N MET A 72 -0.65 23.00 6.95
CA MET A 72 -0.57 24.33 6.32
C MET A 72 0.44 25.20 7.06
N SER A 73 1.28 25.90 6.31
CA SER A 73 2.20 26.91 6.83
C SER A 73 2.16 28.15 5.93
N GLU A 74 2.71 29.26 6.41
CA GLU A 74 2.75 30.50 5.62
C GLU A 74 3.43 30.27 4.27
N GLY A 75 2.70 30.56 3.20
CA GLY A 75 3.15 30.39 1.82
C GLY A 75 3.03 28.98 1.24
N PHE A 76 2.56 27.98 2.02
CA PHE A 76 2.41 26.60 1.55
C PHE A 76 1.06 26.00 1.94
N ALA A 77 0.35 25.47 0.95
CA ALA A 77 -0.84 24.66 1.20
C ALA A 77 -0.45 23.35 1.90
N GLY A 78 -1.29 22.90 2.82
CA GLY A 78 -1.20 21.56 3.39
C GLY A 78 -1.38 20.49 2.32
N GLY A 79 -1.20 19.23 2.68
CA GLY A 79 -1.38 18.13 1.73
C GLY A 79 -1.28 16.78 2.40
N ARG A 80 -1.68 15.76 1.67
CA ARG A 80 -1.62 14.37 2.11
C ARG A 80 -0.77 13.55 1.15
N ALA A 81 -0.06 12.59 1.67
CA ALA A 81 0.70 11.64 0.88
C ALA A 81 0.53 10.23 1.47
N PHE A 82 0.47 9.23 0.62
CA PHE A 82 0.58 7.84 0.99
C PHE A 82 1.75 7.22 0.24
N GLY A 83 2.63 6.56 0.97
CA GLY A 83 3.73 5.79 0.41
C GLY A 83 3.53 4.31 0.71
N THR A 84 3.87 3.46 -0.24
CA THR A 84 3.90 2.02 -0.04
C THR A 84 5.00 1.37 -0.87
N THR A 85 5.56 0.29 -0.36
CA THR A 85 6.53 -0.55 -1.06
C THR A 85 5.88 -1.78 -1.70
N LEU A 86 4.55 -1.93 -1.57
CA LEU A 86 3.78 -3.05 -2.14
C LEU A 86 3.50 -2.86 -3.63
N GLY A 87 3.16 -3.97 -4.30
CA GLY A 87 2.69 -3.95 -5.69
C GLY A 87 3.76 -4.35 -6.70
N HIS A 88 4.83 -5.02 -6.29
CA HIS A 88 5.81 -5.59 -7.20
C HIS A 88 5.15 -6.54 -8.20
N PHE A 89 4.22 -7.38 -7.74
CA PHE A 89 3.51 -8.31 -8.61
C PHE A 89 2.16 -7.73 -9.05
N TYR A 90 2.02 -7.51 -10.36
CA TYR A 90 0.77 -7.01 -10.97
C TYR A 90 -0.47 -7.85 -10.60
N LYS A 91 -0.32 -9.17 -10.42
CA LYS A 91 -1.40 -10.07 -9.99
C LYS A 91 -2.05 -9.67 -8.65
N ASN A 92 -1.39 -8.88 -7.81
CA ASN A 92 -1.96 -8.42 -6.55
C ASN A 92 -3.16 -7.50 -6.78
N PHE A 93 -3.22 -6.81 -7.93
CA PHE A 93 -4.39 -6.02 -8.33
C PHE A 93 -5.63 -6.87 -8.66
N GLN A 94 -5.50 -8.19 -8.84
CA GLN A 94 -6.65 -9.10 -8.94
C GLN A 94 -7.37 -9.28 -7.60
N ARG A 95 -6.73 -8.96 -6.48
CA ARG A 95 -7.31 -9.04 -5.15
C ARG A 95 -8.09 -7.78 -4.83
N GLU A 96 -9.36 -7.95 -4.49
CA GLU A 96 -10.24 -6.83 -4.13
C GLU A 96 -9.70 -6.00 -2.94
N PRO A 97 -9.23 -6.60 -1.82
CA PRO A 97 -8.67 -5.84 -0.71
C PRO A 97 -7.47 -4.97 -1.11
N PHE A 98 -6.62 -5.48 -2.01
CA PHE A 98 -5.47 -4.71 -2.49
C PHE A 98 -5.90 -3.49 -3.32
N ARG A 99 -6.84 -3.68 -4.27
CA ARG A 99 -7.39 -2.57 -5.05
C ARG A 99 -8.07 -1.54 -4.16
N ARG A 100 -8.85 -2.01 -3.16
CA ARG A 100 -9.57 -1.12 -2.25
C ARG A 100 -8.61 -0.28 -1.42
N MET A 101 -7.57 -0.85 -0.87
CA MET A 101 -6.52 -0.12 -0.17
C MET A 101 -5.90 0.95 -1.07
N VAL A 102 -5.54 0.62 -2.31
CA VAL A 102 -4.93 1.57 -3.26
C VAL A 102 -5.90 2.71 -3.62
N VAL A 103 -7.17 2.39 -3.94
CA VAL A 103 -8.17 3.42 -4.30
C VAL A 103 -8.53 4.28 -3.11
N ASN A 104 -8.65 3.71 -1.91
CA ASN A 104 -8.83 4.47 -0.67
C ASN A 104 -7.69 5.47 -0.47
N ALA A 105 -6.44 5.04 -0.70
CA ALA A 105 -5.27 5.90 -0.58
C ALA A 105 -5.29 7.04 -1.60
N ILE A 106 -5.71 6.77 -2.84
CA ILE A 106 -5.87 7.80 -3.88
C ILE A 106 -6.94 8.83 -3.47
N LEU A 107 -8.11 8.38 -3.03
CA LEU A 107 -9.19 9.27 -2.58
C LEU A 107 -8.73 10.13 -1.41
N TRP A 108 -8.14 9.51 -0.41
CA TRP A 108 -7.66 10.21 0.78
C TRP A 108 -6.59 11.25 0.44
N THR A 109 -5.59 10.90 -0.39
CA THR A 109 -4.52 11.83 -0.84
C THR A 109 -5.09 13.00 -1.65
N ALA A 110 -6.13 12.74 -2.45
CA ALA A 110 -6.83 13.76 -3.22
C ALA A 110 -7.78 14.65 -2.37
N GLY A 111 -7.81 14.44 -1.05
CA GLY A 111 -8.71 15.18 -0.15
C GLY A 111 -10.18 14.81 -0.33
N ARG A 112 -10.47 13.64 -0.89
CA ARG A 112 -11.83 13.12 -1.07
C ARG A 112 -12.21 12.20 0.08
N ASP A 113 -13.51 12.16 0.38
CA ASP A 113 -14.01 11.23 1.38
C ASP A 113 -13.88 9.79 0.89
N VAL A 114 -13.35 8.94 1.76
CA VAL A 114 -13.38 7.50 1.58
C VAL A 114 -14.65 6.98 2.25
N PRO A 115 -15.53 6.24 1.54
CA PRO A 115 -16.74 5.67 2.14
C PRO A 115 -16.41 4.79 3.36
N ALA A 116 -17.33 4.68 4.32
CA ALA A 116 -17.14 3.84 5.51
C ALA A 116 -16.85 2.38 5.19
N GLY A 117 -17.47 1.84 4.13
CA GLY A 117 -17.21 0.49 3.61
C GLY A 117 -16.05 0.42 2.61
N GLY A 118 -15.22 1.47 2.50
CA GLY A 118 -14.17 1.57 1.49
C GLY A 118 -14.71 1.95 0.10
N ALA A 119 -13.79 2.24 -0.81
CA ALA A 119 -14.13 2.54 -2.20
C ALA A 119 -14.73 1.31 -2.90
N ASP A 120 -15.65 1.56 -3.83
CA ASP A 120 -16.10 0.51 -4.75
C ASP A 120 -14.98 0.25 -5.78
N VAL A 121 -14.58 -1.01 -5.85
CA VAL A 121 -13.50 -1.49 -6.71
C VAL A 121 -13.87 -2.78 -7.45
N ALA A 122 -15.18 -3.01 -7.59
CA ALA A 122 -15.69 -4.14 -8.35
C ALA A 122 -15.20 -4.06 -9.81
N LEU A 123 -14.70 -5.17 -10.32
CA LEU A 123 -14.22 -5.32 -11.70
C LEU A 123 -14.80 -6.61 -12.28
N SER A 124 -14.99 -6.64 -13.59
CA SER A 124 -15.35 -7.85 -14.31
C SER A 124 -14.16 -8.83 -14.38
N GLU A 125 -14.43 -10.09 -14.68
CA GLU A 125 -13.37 -11.08 -14.91
C GLU A 125 -12.44 -10.67 -16.06
N ALA A 126 -12.98 -10.01 -17.07
CA ALA A 126 -12.20 -9.50 -18.22
C ALA A 126 -11.23 -8.39 -17.80
N ASP A 127 -11.64 -7.50 -16.87
CA ASP A 127 -10.78 -6.45 -16.34
C ASP A 127 -9.69 -7.00 -15.41
N LEU A 128 -9.94 -8.15 -14.80
CA LEU A 128 -9.00 -8.84 -13.91
C LEU A 128 -8.04 -9.77 -14.67
N ALA A 129 -8.24 -9.98 -15.96
CA ALA A 129 -7.35 -10.82 -16.75
C ALA A 129 -5.94 -10.23 -16.80
N LEU A 130 -4.95 -11.06 -16.50
CA LEU A 130 -3.56 -10.65 -16.62
C LEU A 130 -3.18 -10.55 -18.12
N PRO A 131 -2.30 -9.60 -18.47
CA PRO A 131 -1.76 -9.57 -19.83
C PRO A 131 -1.03 -10.89 -20.13
N PRO A 132 -1.03 -11.32 -21.40
CA PRO A 132 -0.29 -12.52 -21.81
C PRO A 132 1.19 -12.37 -21.46
N LYS A 133 1.78 -13.45 -20.94
CA LYS A 133 3.21 -13.47 -20.65
C LYS A 133 3.98 -13.16 -21.95
N PRO A 134 4.95 -12.23 -21.95
CA PRO A 134 5.79 -12.00 -23.13
C PRO A 134 6.41 -13.31 -23.60
N ALA A 135 6.46 -13.53 -24.91
CA ALA A 135 7.19 -14.66 -25.46
C ALA A 135 8.64 -14.58 -25.03
N GLU A 136 9.18 -15.69 -24.52
CA GLU A 136 10.61 -15.75 -24.18
C GLU A 136 11.38 -15.51 -25.48
N ALA A 137 12.25 -14.51 -25.47
CA ALA A 137 13.17 -14.29 -26.59
C ALA A 137 14.13 -15.47 -26.62
N ASN A 138 14.09 -16.26 -27.71
CA ASN A 138 15.02 -17.33 -27.98
C ASN A 138 16.43 -16.77 -28.26
#